data_c06456acecfdca5be67afb78a5fc1580
#
_entry.id   c06456acecfdca5be67afb78a5fc1580
#
_cell.length_a   1.000
_cell.length_b   1.000
_cell.length_c   1.000
_cell.angle_alpha   90.00
_cell.angle_beta   90.00
_cell.angle_gamma   90.00
#
_symmetry.space_group_name_H-M   'P 1'
#
loop_
_entity.id
_entity.type
_entity.pdbx_description
1 polymer ?
#
loop_
_entity_poly.entity_id
_entity_poly.type
_entity_poly.pdbx_seq_one_letter_code
_entity_poly.pdbx_strand_id
1 'polypeptide(L)'
;SAWDGTGLGIQADDGLFDPLTVVGGVIRMENGALRQTVDCRFPTSTNGSVLEAALRKAAGDAGVVCMDHVNEPFYIGVDAAPIQALMEAYCQVTGEKAKPFTMGGGTYARHFPLAVSFGPENSNAVLPDFAGPMHGANEGAKFEHLLAALKIYILALLKLEELEY
;
A
#
# COMPACT_ATOMS: atom_id res chain seq x y z
N SER A 1 -23.79 -1.93 -3.83
CA SER A 1 -22.85 -2.60 -2.91
C SER A 1 -21.87 -1.55 -2.39
N ALA A 2 -21.78 -1.45 -1.08
CA ALA A 2 -20.82 -0.55 -0.47
C ALA A 2 -19.41 -1.09 -0.75
N TRP A 3 -18.53 -0.22 -1.21
CA TRP A 3 -17.13 -0.52 -1.51
C TRP A 3 -16.30 -0.82 -0.24
N ASP A 4 -16.86 -0.56 0.94
CA ASP A 4 -16.27 -0.74 2.28
C ASP A 4 -16.49 -2.14 2.89
N GLY A 5 -17.10 -3.07 2.16
CA GLY A 5 -17.37 -4.43 2.62
C GLY A 5 -18.58 -4.58 3.54
N THR A 6 -19.34 -3.51 3.84
CA THR A 6 -20.54 -3.57 4.69
C THR A 6 -21.51 -4.65 4.23
N GLY A 7 -21.79 -4.72 2.92
CA GLY A 7 -22.72 -5.70 2.36
C GLY A 7 -22.28 -7.15 2.47
N LEU A 8 -21.01 -7.38 2.77
CA LEU A 8 -20.42 -8.71 2.97
C LEU A 8 -20.06 -9.00 4.42
N GLY A 9 -20.27 -8.04 5.32
CA GLY A 9 -19.96 -8.17 6.74
C GLY A 9 -18.46 -8.23 7.04
N ILE A 10 -17.62 -7.61 6.20
CA ILE A 10 -16.15 -7.64 6.31
C ILE A 10 -15.53 -6.27 6.56
N GLN A 11 -16.32 -5.28 6.99
CA GLN A 11 -15.79 -3.96 7.33
C GLN A 11 -14.66 -4.05 8.35
N ALA A 12 -13.60 -3.29 8.13
CA ALA A 12 -12.48 -3.16 9.05
C ALA A 12 -11.84 -1.78 8.91
N ASP A 13 -11.42 -1.22 10.03
CA ASP A 13 -10.72 0.05 10.15
C ASP A 13 -9.84 -0.02 11.41
N ASP A 14 -8.62 0.46 11.36
CA ASP A 14 -7.70 0.53 12.51
C ASP A 14 -7.22 1.96 12.79
N GLY A 15 -7.66 2.93 12.00
CA GLY A 15 -7.24 4.32 12.11
C GLY A 15 -5.77 4.55 11.73
N LEU A 16 -5.05 3.52 11.27
CA LEU A 16 -3.65 3.56 10.87
C LEU A 16 -3.50 3.37 9.36
N PHE A 17 -4.18 2.38 8.83
CA PHE A 17 -4.33 2.14 7.39
C PHE A 17 -5.64 2.73 6.88
N ASP A 18 -5.76 2.82 5.56
CA ASP A 18 -7.06 3.10 4.96
C ASP A 18 -8.06 1.99 5.35
N PRO A 19 -9.35 2.33 5.56
CA PRO A 19 -10.38 1.35 5.83
C PRO A 19 -10.44 0.27 4.75
N LEU A 20 -10.92 -0.92 5.11
CA LEU A 20 -11.09 -2.02 4.16
C LEU A 20 -11.87 -1.58 2.93
N THR A 21 -11.34 -1.94 1.76
CA THR A 21 -12.02 -1.72 0.49
C THR A 21 -12.27 -3.04 -0.24
N VAL A 22 -13.39 -3.12 -0.95
CA VAL A 22 -13.80 -4.26 -1.76
C VAL A 22 -14.12 -3.82 -3.16
N VAL A 23 -13.47 -4.44 -4.13
CA VAL A 23 -13.72 -4.19 -5.55
C VAL A 23 -14.11 -5.51 -6.22
N GLY A 24 -15.31 -5.53 -6.81
CA GLY A 24 -15.72 -6.60 -7.71
C GLY A 24 -14.91 -6.48 -9.01
N GLY A 25 -14.16 -7.53 -9.30
CA GLY A 25 -13.34 -7.60 -10.52
C GLY A 25 -14.09 -8.24 -11.70
N VAL A 26 -13.43 -9.23 -12.32
CA VAL A 26 -13.94 -9.88 -13.52
C VAL A 26 -15.07 -10.85 -13.18
N ILE A 27 -16.17 -10.78 -13.93
CA ILE A 27 -17.27 -11.75 -13.91
C ILE A 27 -17.18 -12.60 -15.18
N ARG A 28 -17.20 -13.91 -15.02
CA ARG A 28 -17.17 -14.88 -16.14
C ARG A 28 -18.13 -16.03 -15.89
N MET A 29 -18.63 -16.62 -16.98
CA MET A 29 -19.33 -17.91 -16.94
C MET A 29 -18.32 -19.01 -17.23
N GLU A 30 -18.09 -19.92 -16.30
CA GLU A 30 -17.17 -21.05 -16.44
C GLU A 30 -17.89 -22.34 -16.03
N ASN A 31 -17.93 -23.31 -16.95
CA ASN A 31 -18.56 -24.63 -16.71
C ASN A 31 -20.02 -24.54 -16.19
N GLY A 32 -20.78 -23.57 -16.67
CA GLY A 32 -22.18 -23.38 -16.24
C GLY A 32 -22.37 -22.68 -14.91
N ALA A 33 -21.30 -22.24 -14.27
CA ALA A 33 -21.33 -21.48 -13.03
C ALA A 33 -20.80 -20.04 -13.24
N LEU A 34 -21.37 -19.10 -12.49
CA LEU A 34 -20.89 -17.72 -12.49
C LEU A 34 -19.69 -17.63 -11.56
N ARG A 35 -18.57 -17.15 -12.08
CA ARG A 35 -17.37 -16.83 -11.30
C ARG A 35 -17.14 -15.33 -11.27
N GLN A 36 -16.90 -14.79 -10.09
CA GLN A 36 -16.51 -13.40 -9.89
C GLN A 36 -15.24 -13.32 -9.05
N THR A 37 -14.27 -12.52 -9.48
CA THR A 37 -13.12 -12.17 -8.66
C THR A 37 -13.48 -10.98 -7.78
N VAL A 38 -12.93 -10.97 -6.56
CA VAL A 38 -13.09 -9.89 -5.60
C VAL A 38 -11.71 -9.54 -5.07
N ASP A 39 -11.32 -8.27 -5.18
CA ASP A 39 -10.11 -7.73 -4.60
C ASP A 39 -10.47 -7.03 -3.28
N CYS A 40 -9.86 -7.46 -2.18
CA CYS A 40 -10.02 -6.85 -0.87
C CYS A 40 -8.68 -6.31 -0.39
N ARG A 41 -8.66 -5.04 -0.04
CA ARG A 41 -7.52 -4.44 0.67
C ARG A 41 -7.96 -4.15 2.10
N PHE A 42 -7.19 -4.57 3.07
CA PHE A 42 -7.62 -4.57 4.46
C PHE A 42 -6.51 -4.12 5.42
N PRO A 43 -6.90 -3.44 6.52
CA PRO A 43 -6.00 -2.96 7.55
C PRO A 43 -5.58 -4.06 8.54
N THR A 44 -4.73 -3.72 9.50
CA THR A 44 -4.21 -4.65 10.51
C THR A 44 -5.23 -5.10 11.55
N SER A 45 -6.41 -4.47 11.60
CA SER A 45 -7.51 -4.87 12.47
C SER A 45 -8.25 -6.14 12.05
N THR A 46 -7.93 -6.69 10.87
CA THR A 46 -8.48 -7.96 10.37
C THR A 46 -7.38 -8.80 9.69
N ASN A 47 -7.71 -9.97 9.22
CA ASN A 47 -6.78 -10.86 8.52
C ASN A 47 -7.50 -11.73 7.49
N GLY A 48 -6.75 -12.40 6.62
CA GLY A 48 -7.30 -13.23 5.56
C GLY A 48 -8.26 -14.32 6.04
N SER A 49 -7.99 -14.96 7.15
CA SER A 49 -8.84 -16.03 7.69
C SER A 49 -10.20 -15.51 8.17
N VAL A 50 -10.22 -14.34 8.82
CA VAL A 50 -11.46 -13.68 9.25
C VAL A 50 -12.29 -13.26 8.04
N LEU A 51 -11.64 -12.69 7.03
CA LEU A 51 -12.31 -12.30 5.79
C LEU A 51 -12.88 -13.51 5.05
N GLU A 52 -12.12 -14.59 4.93
CA GLU A 52 -12.58 -15.84 4.30
C GLU A 52 -13.82 -16.40 5.00
N ALA A 53 -13.79 -16.47 6.33
CA ALA A 53 -14.93 -16.99 7.11
C ALA A 53 -16.19 -16.12 6.89
N ALA A 54 -16.05 -14.80 6.88
CA ALA A 54 -17.17 -13.90 6.65
C ALA A 54 -17.70 -13.99 5.21
N LEU A 55 -16.81 -14.07 4.22
CA LEU A 55 -17.20 -14.25 2.82
C LEU A 55 -17.91 -15.59 2.58
N ARG A 56 -17.42 -16.68 3.16
CA ARG A 56 -18.09 -17.99 3.11
C ARG A 56 -19.48 -17.94 3.75
N LYS A 57 -19.61 -17.27 4.90
CA LYS A 57 -20.90 -17.05 5.55
C LYS A 57 -21.85 -16.23 4.67
N ALA A 58 -21.36 -15.19 4.01
CA ALA A 58 -22.16 -14.35 3.12
C ALA A 58 -22.60 -15.11 1.84
N ALA A 59 -21.74 -15.99 1.31
CA ALA A 59 -22.07 -16.83 0.15
C ALA A 59 -23.10 -17.91 0.49
N GLY A 60 -23.08 -18.44 1.70
CA GLY A 60 -23.98 -19.52 2.14
C GLY A 60 -23.96 -20.70 1.18
N ASP A 61 -25.12 -21.29 0.92
CA ASP A 61 -25.29 -22.42 -0.02
C ASP A 61 -25.31 -21.98 -1.50
N ALA A 62 -25.31 -20.66 -1.74
CA ALA A 62 -25.42 -20.12 -3.10
C ALA A 62 -24.08 -20.11 -3.86
N GLY A 63 -22.95 -20.27 -3.16
CA GLY A 63 -21.66 -20.18 -3.80
C GLY A 63 -20.50 -20.75 -3.00
N VAL A 64 -19.36 -20.89 -3.67
CA VAL A 64 -18.09 -21.33 -3.10
C VAL A 64 -17.10 -20.17 -3.10
N VAL A 65 -16.49 -19.91 -1.97
CA VAL A 65 -15.40 -18.91 -1.83
C VAL A 65 -14.06 -19.64 -1.91
N CYS A 66 -13.24 -19.20 -2.86
CA CYS A 66 -11.85 -19.65 -3.00
C CYS A 66 -10.94 -18.46 -2.75
N MET A 67 -10.03 -18.57 -1.79
CA MET A 67 -8.98 -17.60 -1.58
C MET A 67 -7.82 -17.94 -2.52
N ASP A 68 -7.54 -17.04 -3.45
CA ASP A 68 -6.52 -17.26 -4.46
C ASP A 68 -5.16 -16.76 -3.95
N HIS A 69 -5.14 -15.56 -3.41
CA HIS A 69 -3.93 -14.92 -2.90
C HIS A 69 -4.26 -14.05 -1.69
N VAL A 70 -3.52 -14.27 -0.60
CA VAL A 70 -3.66 -13.47 0.63
C VAL A 70 -2.30 -12.90 1.01
N ASN A 71 -2.25 -11.58 1.11
CA ASN A 71 -1.11 -10.87 1.69
C ASN A 71 -1.60 -10.16 2.94
N GLU A 72 -1.10 -10.59 4.08
CA GLU A 72 -1.37 -9.89 5.33
C GLU A 72 -0.72 -8.51 5.33
N PRO A 73 -1.37 -7.49 5.91
CA PRO A 73 -0.77 -6.18 6.07
C PRO A 73 0.42 -6.27 7.03
N PHE A 74 1.42 -5.43 6.83
CA PHE A 74 2.53 -5.30 7.75
C PHE A 74 2.78 -3.82 8.08
N TYR A 75 3.35 -3.57 9.25
CA TYR A 75 3.59 -2.23 9.74
C TYR A 75 4.90 -2.17 10.54
N ILE A 76 5.69 -1.14 10.29
CA ILE A 76 6.86 -0.79 11.09
C ILE A 76 6.55 0.54 11.78
N GLY A 77 6.71 0.57 13.11
CA GLY A 77 6.39 1.74 13.91
C GLY A 77 7.15 2.99 13.45
N VAL A 78 6.47 4.12 13.43
CA VAL A 78 7.05 5.40 12.99
C VAL A 78 8.26 5.82 13.83
N ASP A 79 8.31 5.41 15.10
CA ASP A 79 9.40 5.73 16.02
C ASP A 79 10.62 4.80 15.90
N ALA A 80 10.55 3.81 15.00
CA ALA A 80 11.68 2.92 14.75
C ALA A 80 12.87 3.71 14.19
N ALA A 81 14.07 3.44 14.72
CA ALA A 81 15.28 4.19 14.36
C ALA A 81 15.55 4.25 12.83
N PRO A 82 15.39 3.16 12.07
CA PRO A 82 15.52 3.23 10.61
C PRO A 82 14.52 4.17 9.95
N ILE A 83 13.25 4.20 10.43
CA ILE A 83 12.23 5.11 9.90
C ILE A 83 12.62 6.56 10.16
N GLN A 84 13.08 6.87 11.38
CA GLN A 84 13.52 8.20 11.72
C GLN A 84 14.73 8.64 10.90
N ALA A 85 15.72 7.77 10.69
CA ALA A 85 16.89 8.04 9.85
C ALA A 85 16.49 8.38 8.39
N LEU A 86 15.55 7.63 7.81
CA LEU A 86 15.03 7.88 6.46
C LEU A 86 14.29 9.22 6.40
N MET A 87 13.46 9.53 7.39
CA MET A 87 12.72 10.79 7.47
C MET A 87 13.65 11.99 7.65
N GLU A 88 14.69 11.86 8.47
CA GLU A 88 15.71 12.89 8.62
C GLU A 88 16.45 13.16 7.31
N ALA A 89 16.84 12.11 6.59
CA ALA A 89 17.51 12.25 5.28
C ALA A 89 16.62 13.04 4.29
N TYR A 90 15.34 12.68 4.23
CA TYR A 90 14.38 13.38 3.38
C TYR A 90 14.22 14.85 3.79
N CYS A 91 13.94 15.11 5.07
CA CYS A 91 13.74 16.48 5.58
C CYS A 91 14.98 17.35 5.42
N GLN A 92 16.18 16.79 5.60
CA GLN A 92 17.45 17.52 5.47
C GLN A 92 17.70 18.00 4.03
N VAL A 93 17.34 17.21 3.04
CA VAL A 93 17.56 17.56 1.63
C VAL A 93 16.44 18.45 1.07
N THR A 94 15.19 18.17 1.45
CA THR A 94 14.02 18.90 0.91
C THR A 94 13.67 20.16 1.69
N GLY A 95 14.01 20.21 2.98
CA GLY A 95 13.54 21.24 3.91
C GLY A 95 12.08 21.04 4.35
N GLU A 96 11.43 19.99 3.88
CA GLU A 96 10.02 19.71 4.19
C GLU A 96 9.89 18.89 5.48
N LYS A 97 8.86 19.19 6.27
CA LYS A 97 8.47 18.38 7.43
C LYS A 97 7.51 17.26 6.99
N ALA A 98 8.06 16.27 6.32
CA ALA A 98 7.27 15.10 5.93
C ALA A 98 7.06 14.13 7.09
N LYS A 99 6.05 13.28 6.96
CA LYS A 99 5.76 12.17 7.88
C LYS A 99 5.66 10.87 7.09
N PRO A 100 6.07 9.73 7.68
CA PRO A 100 5.80 8.45 7.05
C PRO A 100 4.29 8.21 6.96
N PHE A 101 3.88 7.45 5.99
CA PHE A 101 2.48 7.11 5.76
C PHE A 101 2.33 5.63 5.41
N THR A 102 1.14 5.11 5.57
CA THR A 102 0.76 3.78 5.14
C THR A 102 0.14 3.83 3.74
N MET A 103 0.17 2.71 3.03
CA MET A 103 -0.46 2.62 1.72
C MET A 103 -1.10 1.25 1.51
N GLY A 104 -2.22 1.20 0.83
CA GLY A 104 -2.93 -0.04 0.50
C GLY A 104 -2.30 -0.85 -0.63
N GLY A 105 -1.27 -0.31 -1.30
CA GLY A 105 -0.54 -1.00 -2.36
C GLY A 105 0.52 -1.96 -1.81
N GLY A 106 0.77 -3.06 -2.54
CA GLY A 106 1.88 -3.96 -2.21
C GLY A 106 3.19 -3.50 -2.83
N THR A 107 4.28 -3.59 -2.07
CA THR A 107 5.64 -3.33 -2.55
C THR A 107 6.56 -4.51 -2.24
N TYR A 108 7.77 -4.51 -2.77
CA TYR A 108 8.78 -5.53 -2.47
C TYR A 108 9.16 -5.57 -0.98
N ALA A 109 8.97 -4.48 -0.25
CA ALA A 109 9.27 -4.40 1.18
C ALA A 109 8.61 -5.51 2.00
N ARG A 110 7.40 -5.94 1.63
CA ARG A 110 6.68 -7.04 2.31
C ARG A 110 7.39 -8.39 2.32
N HIS A 111 8.36 -8.60 1.44
CA HIS A 111 9.12 -9.84 1.36
C HIS A 111 10.33 -9.89 2.31
N PHE A 112 10.56 -8.83 3.06
CA PHE A 112 11.67 -8.69 4.00
C PHE A 112 11.16 -8.38 5.40
N PRO A 113 11.74 -8.99 6.45
CA PRO A 113 11.23 -8.83 7.83
C PRO A 113 11.26 -7.40 8.38
N LEU A 114 12.25 -6.61 7.94
CA LEU A 114 12.49 -5.24 8.43
C LEU A 114 12.74 -4.30 7.24
N ALA A 115 11.78 -4.19 6.35
CA ALA A 115 11.89 -3.31 5.20
C ALA A 115 10.68 -2.40 5.07
N VAL A 116 10.90 -1.22 4.55
CA VAL A 116 9.87 -0.25 4.18
C VAL A 116 10.11 0.24 2.77
N SER A 117 9.08 0.73 2.12
CA SER A 117 9.23 1.47 0.89
C SER A 117 9.65 2.90 1.22
N PHE A 118 10.69 3.34 0.57
CA PHE A 118 11.18 4.70 0.68
C PHE A 118 11.40 5.27 -0.71
N GLY A 119 10.75 6.40 -0.99
CA GLY A 119 10.87 7.11 -2.25
C GLY A 119 10.86 8.60 -2.03
N PRO A 120 11.66 9.35 -2.80
CA PRO A 120 11.82 10.80 -2.68
C PRO A 120 10.78 11.57 -3.49
N GLU A 121 9.73 10.95 -3.96
CA GLU A 121 8.70 11.64 -4.72
C GLU A 121 8.01 12.69 -3.85
N ASN A 122 7.89 13.88 -4.41
CA ASN A 122 7.10 14.96 -3.82
C ASN A 122 5.71 14.97 -4.45
N SER A 123 4.70 14.50 -3.71
CA SER A 123 3.31 14.47 -4.15
C SER A 123 2.72 15.87 -4.43
N ASN A 124 3.33 16.93 -3.92
CA ASN A 124 2.94 18.32 -4.17
C ASN A 124 3.62 18.91 -5.41
N ALA A 125 4.44 18.13 -6.11
CA ALA A 125 5.15 18.62 -7.28
C ALA A 125 4.19 18.92 -8.43
N VAL A 126 4.18 20.15 -8.89
CA VAL A 126 3.45 20.54 -10.10
C VAL A 126 4.29 20.15 -11.31
N LEU A 127 3.80 19.20 -12.08
CA LEU A 127 4.39 18.80 -13.35
C LEU A 127 3.87 19.67 -14.50
N PRO A 128 4.62 19.78 -15.61
CA PRO A 128 4.12 20.44 -16.82
C PRO A 128 2.87 19.74 -17.38
N ASP A 129 2.03 20.48 -18.10
CA ASP A 129 0.75 19.98 -18.67
C ASP A 129 0.93 18.77 -19.61
N PHE A 130 2.10 18.60 -20.19
CA PHE A 130 2.40 17.44 -21.06
C PHE A 130 2.78 16.18 -20.30
N ALA A 131 3.10 16.29 -19.01
CA ALA A 131 3.43 15.13 -18.16
C ALA A 131 2.17 14.49 -17.60
N GLY A 132 2.02 13.22 -17.85
CA GLY A 132 0.91 12.41 -17.33
C GLY A 132 1.09 11.99 -15.88
N PRO A 133 0.03 11.47 -15.27
CA PRO A 133 0.08 10.98 -13.89
C PRO A 133 0.89 9.68 -13.79
N MET A 134 1.24 9.32 -12.55
CA MET A 134 1.84 8.02 -12.22
C MET A 134 1.04 6.87 -12.84
N HIS A 135 1.73 5.92 -13.46
CA HIS A 135 1.16 4.80 -14.22
C HIS A 135 0.30 5.21 -15.44
N GLY A 136 0.35 6.46 -15.85
CA GLY A 136 -0.37 6.98 -17.01
C GLY A 136 0.52 7.16 -18.26
N ALA A 137 -0.11 7.50 -19.37
CA ALA A 137 0.61 7.88 -20.56
C ALA A 137 1.40 9.18 -20.33
N ASN A 138 2.62 9.26 -20.87
CA ASN A 138 3.53 10.39 -20.70
C ASN A 138 3.92 10.65 -19.23
N GLU A 139 3.93 9.62 -18.39
CA GLU A 139 4.48 9.73 -17.04
C GLU A 139 5.88 10.33 -17.08
N GLY A 140 6.15 11.30 -16.21
CA GLY A 140 7.41 12.00 -16.18
C GLY A 140 7.80 12.51 -14.81
N ALA A 141 9.09 12.79 -14.64
CA ALA A 141 9.62 13.39 -13.42
C ALA A 141 10.49 14.61 -13.76
N LYS A 142 10.53 15.60 -12.88
CA LYS A 142 11.45 16.74 -13.05
C LYS A 142 12.90 16.30 -12.76
N PHE A 143 13.84 16.77 -13.58
CA PHE A 143 15.25 16.42 -13.42
C PHE A 143 15.80 16.87 -12.05
N GLU A 144 15.38 18.04 -11.56
CA GLU A 144 15.76 18.54 -10.24
C GLU A 144 15.29 17.62 -9.11
N HIS A 145 14.13 16.99 -9.26
CA HIS A 145 13.63 16.00 -8.30
C HIS A 145 14.46 14.73 -8.33
N LEU A 146 14.94 14.29 -9.49
CA LEU A 146 15.84 13.14 -9.61
C LEU A 146 17.20 13.43 -8.95
N LEU A 147 17.72 14.64 -9.08
CA LEU A 147 18.95 15.06 -8.38
C LEU A 147 18.75 15.14 -6.87
N ALA A 148 17.60 15.65 -6.41
CA ALA A 148 17.24 15.63 -4.99
C ALA A 148 17.11 14.21 -4.48
N ALA A 149 16.47 13.32 -5.24
CA ALA A 149 16.35 11.90 -4.96
C ALA A 149 17.72 11.24 -4.72
N LEU A 150 18.67 11.48 -5.60
CA LEU A 150 20.04 10.95 -5.45
C LEU A 150 20.68 11.38 -4.14
N LYS A 151 20.56 12.67 -3.79
CA LYS A 151 21.09 13.19 -2.51
C LYS A 151 20.42 12.55 -1.30
N ILE A 152 19.08 12.41 -1.36
CA ILE A 152 18.29 11.77 -0.30
C ILE A 152 18.74 10.33 -0.08
N TYR A 153 18.90 9.54 -1.16
CA TYR A 153 19.33 8.15 -1.05
C TYR A 153 20.74 8.00 -0.49
N ILE A 154 21.69 8.84 -0.93
CA ILE A 154 23.06 8.82 -0.40
C ILE A 154 23.03 9.11 1.11
N LEU A 155 22.30 10.15 1.52
CA LEU A 155 22.22 10.52 2.94
C LEU A 155 21.47 9.46 3.77
N ALA A 156 20.41 8.89 3.22
CA ALA A 156 19.67 7.81 3.85
C ALA A 156 20.54 6.57 4.11
N LEU A 157 21.34 6.16 3.13
CA LEU A 157 22.27 5.04 3.28
C LEU A 157 23.32 5.32 4.35
N LEU A 158 23.91 6.51 4.37
CA LEU A 158 24.89 6.89 5.40
C LEU A 158 24.26 6.88 6.80
N LYS A 159 23.04 7.42 6.95
CA LYS A 159 22.35 7.41 8.25
C LYS A 159 21.95 6.01 8.71
N LEU A 160 21.56 5.14 7.80
CA LEU A 160 21.24 3.74 8.12
C LEU A 160 22.49 2.98 8.54
N GLU A 161 23.65 3.21 7.90
CA GLU A 161 24.92 2.58 8.24
C GLU A 161 25.41 2.94 9.66
N GLU A 162 25.02 4.12 10.17
CA GLU A 162 25.35 4.57 11.52
C GLU A 162 24.48 3.92 12.60
N LEU A 163 23.41 3.20 12.24
CA LEU A 163 22.56 2.53 13.23
C LEU A 163 23.20 1.21 13.69
N GLU A 164 23.18 0.99 15.00
CA GLU A 164 23.49 -0.31 15.59
C GLU A 164 22.25 -1.21 15.52
N TYR A 165 22.39 -2.40 14.95
CA TYR A 165 21.34 -3.41 14.78
C TYR A 165 21.48 -4.56 15.77
#